data_32af344502b7e4f742ac9c0d2155ce8c
#
_entry.id   32af344502b7e4f742ac9c0d2155ce8c
#
_cell.length_a   1.000
_cell.length_b   1.000
_cell.length_c   1.000
_cell.angle_alpha   90.00
_cell.angle_beta   90.00
_cell.angle_gamma   90.00
#
_symmetry.space_group_name_H-M   'P 1'
#
loop_
_entity.id
_entity.type
_entity.pdbx_description
1 polymer ?
#
loop_
_entity_poly.entity_id
_entity_poly.type
_entity_poly.pdbx_seq_one_letter_code
_entity_poly.pdbx_strand_id
1 'polypeptide(L)'
;SEMCIRDSVLGKRGKSKNTLLVLTERKTRNEIIFKLPDHTDEAVVAALDRLERKWGADMFKRVFKTITVDNGSEFADAEGLQRSIINEGEKRTKVYYCHPYSSWERGTNEVTNKMIRRKIPKGTNFDDRTEEEVESIENWINGYPRKIHGYHSAGELFEEEVKQLA
;
A
#
# COMPACT_ATOMS: atom_id res chain seq x y z
N SER A 1 6.21 10.52 6.95
CA SER A 1 6.56 9.56 5.88
C SER A 1 5.75 9.79 4.63
N GLU A 2 6.34 9.48 3.50
CA GLU A 2 5.68 9.49 2.21
C GLU A 2 5.34 8.07 1.80
N MET A 3 4.07 7.82 1.52
CA MET A 3 3.59 6.55 0.99
C MET A 3 3.34 6.69 -0.51
N CYS A 4 3.61 5.66 -1.24
CA CYS A 4 3.32 5.60 -2.66
C CYS A 4 2.39 4.42 -2.96
N ILE A 5 1.24 4.70 -3.53
CA ILE A 5 0.35 3.68 -4.09
C ILE A 5 0.39 3.86 -5.60
N ARG A 6 0.91 2.90 -6.29
CA ARG A 6 1.04 3.03 -7.73
C ARG A 6 0.09 2.20 -8.53
N ASP A 7 -0.20 1.02 -8.02
CA ASP A 7 -0.97 0.07 -8.78
C ASP A 7 -1.55 -0.98 -7.86
N SER A 8 -2.70 -1.47 -8.23
CA SER A 8 -3.23 -2.67 -7.64
C SER A 8 -2.73 -3.87 -8.44
N VAL A 9 -2.24 -4.88 -7.74
CA VAL A 9 -1.84 -6.13 -8.39
C VAL A 9 -3.10 -6.90 -8.74
N LEU A 10 -3.36 -7.03 -10.04
CA LEU A 10 -4.54 -7.71 -10.56
C LEU A 10 -4.38 -9.23 -10.52
N GLY A 11 -5.44 -9.91 -10.14
CA GLY A 11 -5.56 -11.36 -10.25
C GLY A 11 -5.78 -11.83 -11.68
N LYS A 12 -6.25 -13.07 -11.83
CA LYS A 12 -6.51 -13.66 -13.14
C LYS A 12 -7.55 -12.86 -13.91
N ARG A 13 -7.17 -12.38 -15.08
CA ARG A 13 -8.02 -11.57 -15.95
C ARG A 13 -9.31 -12.33 -16.28
N GLY A 14 -10.46 -11.68 -16.04
CA GLY A 14 -11.79 -12.24 -16.32
C GLY A 14 -12.31 -13.26 -15.30
N LYS A 15 -11.53 -13.66 -14.29
CA LYS A 15 -11.95 -14.63 -13.26
C LYS A 15 -11.83 -14.12 -11.84
N SER A 16 -10.88 -13.23 -11.57
CA SER A 16 -10.67 -12.67 -10.24
C SER A 16 -11.27 -11.28 -10.13
N LYS A 17 -12.15 -11.04 -9.16
CA LYS A 17 -12.62 -9.70 -8.78
C LYS A 17 -11.68 -9.06 -7.79
N ASN A 18 -11.09 -9.87 -6.91
CA ASN A 18 -10.18 -9.39 -5.88
C ASN A 18 -8.87 -8.88 -6.47
N THR A 19 -8.38 -7.80 -5.90
CA THR A 19 -7.09 -7.21 -6.24
C THR A 19 -6.27 -7.03 -4.97
N LEU A 20 -4.96 -6.83 -5.12
CA LEU A 20 -4.09 -6.45 -4.01
C LEU A 20 -3.74 -4.98 -4.15
N LEU A 21 -4.04 -4.19 -3.12
CA LEU A 21 -3.57 -2.81 -2.99
C LEU A 21 -2.25 -2.83 -2.24
N VAL A 22 -1.23 -2.22 -2.82
CA VAL A 22 0.12 -2.19 -2.25
C VAL A 22 0.52 -0.75 -1.97
N LEU A 23 0.79 -0.43 -0.70
CA LEU A 23 1.32 0.85 -0.25
C LEU A 23 2.79 0.66 0.10
N THR A 24 3.66 1.44 -0.54
CA THR A 24 5.11 1.41 -0.30
C THR A 24 5.54 2.66 0.44
N GLU A 25 6.20 2.51 1.58
CA GLU A 25 6.87 3.62 2.27
C GLU A 25 8.21 3.90 1.59
N ARG A 26 8.46 5.14 1.18
CA ARG A 26 9.56 5.48 0.26
C ARG A 26 10.95 5.35 0.87
N LYS A 27 11.10 5.66 2.15
CA LYS A 27 12.40 5.64 2.83
C LYS A 27 12.85 4.22 3.18
N THR A 28 11.97 3.47 3.81
CA THR A 28 12.28 2.14 4.34
C THR A 28 11.92 1.01 3.39
N ARG A 29 11.11 1.29 2.37
CA ARG A 29 10.53 0.31 1.44
C ARG A 29 9.58 -0.67 2.11
N ASN A 30 9.06 -0.35 3.29
CA ASN A 30 8.06 -1.16 3.95
C ASN A 30 6.77 -1.19 3.14
N GLU A 31 6.20 -2.37 3.02
CA GLU A 31 4.98 -2.60 2.25
C GLU A 31 3.79 -2.83 3.17
N ILE A 32 2.65 -2.24 2.82
CA ILE A 32 1.35 -2.56 3.42
C ILE A 32 0.48 -3.08 2.29
N ILE A 33 -0.03 -4.30 2.45
CA ILE A 33 -0.74 -5.01 1.39
C ILE A 33 -2.16 -5.33 1.87
N PHE A 34 -3.16 -4.90 1.09
CA PHE A 34 -4.56 -5.20 1.33
C PHE A 34 -5.13 -6.06 0.21
N LYS A 35 -5.95 -7.03 0.58
CA LYS A 35 -6.83 -7.71 -0.36
C LYS A 35 -8.11 -6.88 -0.50
N LEU A 36 -8.39 -6.39 -1.70
CA LEU A 36 -9.60 -5.64 -2.00
C LEU A 36 -10.63 -6.56 -2.67
N PRO A 37 -11.94 -6.38 -2.37
CA PRO A 37 -13.00 -7.19 -2.97
C PRO A 37 -13.16 -6.93 -4.47
N ASP A 38 -12.79 -5.74 -4.93
CA ASP A 38 -12.84 -5.34 -6.32
C ASP A 38 -11.85 -4.20 -6.61
N HIS A 39 -11.81 -3.77 -7.87
CA HIS A 39 -10.92 -2.71 -8.35
C HIS A 39 -11.69 -1.38 -8.48
N THR A 40 -12.21 -0.90 -7.35
CA THR A 40 -13.00 0.34 -7.28
C THR A 40 -12.40 1.36 -6.32
N ASP A 41 -12.77 2.63 -6.49
CA ASP A 41 -12.38 3.72 -5.60
C ASP A 41 -12.98 3.52 -4.19
N GLU A 42 -14.21 3.03 -4.09
CA GLU A 42 -14.83 2.70 -2.80
C GLU A 42 -14.03 1.64 -2.02
N ALA A 43 -13.52 0.61 -2.70
CA ALA A 43 -12.72 -0.42 -2.07
C ALA A 43 -11.39 0.11 -1.53
N VAL A 44 -10.73 1.01 -2.28
CA VAL A 44 -9.49 1.66 -1.86
C VAL A 44 -9.73 2.57 -0.66
N VAL A 45 -10.76 3.41 -0.70
CA VAL A 45 -11.13 4.29 0.43
C VAL A 45 -11.45 3.47 1.68
N ALA A 46 -12.22 2.39 1.54
CA ALA A 46 -12.54 1.50 2.66
C ALA A 46 -11.28 0.86 3.27
N ALA A 47 -10.28 0.50 2.46
CA ALA A 47 -9.00 -0.02 2.95
C ALA A 47 -8.24 1.02 3.77
N LEU A 48 -8.18 2.27 3.31
CA LEU A 48 -7.56 3.37 4.07
C LEU A 48 -8.35 3.70 5.35
N ASP A 49 -9.67 3.62 5.31
CA ASP A 49 -10.51 3.78 6.51
C ASP A 49 -10.17 2.74 7.58
N ARG A 50 -10.01 1.48 7.20
CA ARG A 50 -9.58 0.41 8.11
C ARG A 50 -8.18 0.66 8.66
N LEU A 51 -7.27 1.13 7.82
CA LEU A 51 -5.91 1.46 8.24
C LEU A 51 -5.88 2.60 9.23
N GLU A 52 -6.68 3.65 9.02
CA GLU A 52 -6.81 4.77 9.96
C GLU A 52 -7.37 4.32 11.30
N ARG A 53 -8.39 3.47 11.32
CA ARG A 53 -8.94 2.91 12.55
C ARG A 53 -7.93 2.07 13.32
N LYS A 54 -7.11 1.30 12.60
CA LYS A 54 -6.06 0.46 13.19
C LYS A 54 -4.96 1.30 13.85
N TRP A 55 -4.50 2.35 13.20
CA TRP A 55 -3.41 3.22 13.68
C TRP A 55 -3.90 4.32 14.62
N GLY A 56 -5.18 4.72 14.54
CA GLY A 56 -5.71 5.93 15.14
C GLY A 56 -5.44 7.16 14.28
N ALA A 57 -6.29 8.18 14.42
CA ALA A 57 -6.24 9.37 13.56
C ALA A 57 -4.90 10.11 13.64
N ASP A 58 -4.37 10.32 14.84
CA ASP A 58 -3.12 11.07 15.03
C ASP A 58 -1.90 10.33 14.49
N MET A 59 -1.79 9.04 14.79
CA MET A 59 -0.67 8.23 14.32
C MET A 59 -0.74 8.03 12.80
N PHE A 60 -1.92 7.80 12.22
CA PHE A 60 -2.10 7.73 10.79
C PHE A 60 -1.58 9.00 10.09
N LYS A 61 -1.96 10.15 10.60
CA LYS A 61 -1.55 11.46 10.05
C LYS A 61 -0.04 11.67 10.10
N ARG A 62 0.62 11.17 11.13
CA ARG A 62 2.08 11.27 11.29
C ARG A 62 2.83 10.29 10.37
N VAL A 63 2.37 9.04 10.31
CA VAL A 63 3.00 7.97 9.52
C VAL A 63 2.71 8.14 8.03
N PHE A 64 1.46 8.40 7.67
CA PHE A 64 1.00 8.54 6.27
C PHE A 64 0.77 10.00 5.91
N LYS A 65 1.80 10.80 6.08
CA LYS A 65 1.73 12.26 5.89
C LYS A 65 1.29 12.65 4.48
N THR A 66 1.83 11.96 3.49
CA THR A 66 1.45 12.10 2.08
C THR A 66 1.29 10.73 1.44
N ILE A 67 0.35 10.63 0.51
CA ILE A 67 0.15 9.44 -0.31
C ILE A 67 0.18 9.87 -1.76
N THR A 68 1.09 9.28 -2.54
CA THR A 68 1.16 9.51 -3.99
C THR A 68 0.50 8.33 -4.69
N VAL A 69 -0.44 8.62 -5.58
CA VAL A 69 -1.19 7.61 -6.35
C VAL A 69 -1.00 7.84 -7.85
N ASP A 70 -1.23 6.82 -8.66
CA ASP A 70 -1.32 6.99 -10.10
C ASP A 70 -2.70 7.52 -10.53
N ASN A 71 -2.92 7.67 -11.84
CA ASN A 71 -4.18 8.17 -12.38
C ASN A 71 -5.21 7.05 -12.64
N GLY A 72 -5.10 5.91 -11.96
CA GLY A 72 -6.06 4.84 -12.07
C GLY A 72 -7.44 5.23 -11.57
N SER A 73 -8.49 4.63 -12.13
CA SER A 73 -9.88 4.90 -11.74
C SER A 73 -10.16 4.56 -10.26
N GLU A 74 -9.42 3.59 -9.70
CA GLU A 74 -9.50 3.20 -8.29
C GLU A 74 -9.01 4.28 -7.33
N PHE A 75 -8.32 5.30 -7.84
CA PHE A 75 -7.82 6.44 -7.05
C PHE A 75 -8.53 7.75 -7.39
N ALA A 76 -9.67 7.70 -8.06
CA ALA A 76 -10.39 8.88 -8.53
C ALA A 76 -11.01 9.71 -7.40
N ASP A 77 -11.36 9.10 -6.27
CA ASP A 77 -11.96 9.77 -5.13
C ASP A 77 -10.91 10.40 -4.21
N ALA A 78 -10.31 11.50 -4.63
CA ALA A 78 -9.31 12.22 -3.85
C ALA A 78 -9.83 12.69 -2.48
N GLU A 79 -11.07 13.13 -2.40
CA GLU A 79 -11.69 13.57 -1.15
C GLU A 79 -11.84 12.41 -0.17
N GLY A 80 -12.35 11.25 -0.62
CA GLY A 80 -12.47 10.05 0.19
C GLY A 80 -11.12 9.51 0.67
N LEU A 81 -10.09 9.60 -0.16
CA LEU A 81 -8.73 9.21 0.22
C LEU A 81 -8.15 10.11 1.31
N GLN A 82 -8.43 11.40 1.26
CA GLN A 82 -7.84 12.41 2.15
C GLN A 82 -8.62 12.63 3.46
N ARG A 83 -9.94 12.43 3.46
CA ARG A 83 -10.77 12.68 4.65
C ARG A 83 -10.50 11.68 5.76
N SER A 84 -10.54 12.14 7.00
CA SER A 84 -10.54 11.25 8.15
C SER A 84 -11.91 10.59 8.34
N ILE A 85 -11.92 9.28 8.58
CA ILE A 85 -13.14 8.56 8.97
C ILE A 85 -13.40 8.67 10.48
N ILE A 86 -12.37 8.99 11.25
CA ILE A 86 -12.45 9.12 12.71
C ILE A 86 -12.84 10.54 13.12
N ASN A 87 -12.16 11.55 12.57
CA ASN A 87 -12.37 12.96 12.88
C ASN A 87 -13.07 13.66 11.72
N GLU A 88 -14.38 13.79 11.82
CA GLU A 88 -15.19 14.45 10.80
C GLU A 88 -14.71 15.88 10.52
N GLY A 89 -14.60 16.23 9.25
CA GLY A 89 -14.15 17.54 8.79
C GLY A 89 -12.62 17.70 8.74
N GLU A 90 -11.84 16.73 9.20
CA GLU A 90 -10.38 16.75 9.12
C GLU A 90 -9.86 15.91 7.96
N LYS A 91 -8.64 16.23 7.53
CA LYS A 91 -7.89 15.40 6.57
C LYS A 91 -6.91 14.51 7.30
N ARG A 92 -6.86 13.23 6.92
CA ARG A 92 -5.91 12.23 7.44
C ARG A 92 -4.58 12.21 6.70
N THR A 93 -4.58 12.62 5.44
CA THR A 93 -3.41 12.64 4.57
C THR A 93 -3.58 13.63 3.44
N LYS A 94 -2.51 13.90 2.71
CA LYS A 94 -2.55 14.68 1.47
C LYS A 94 -2.22 13.77 0.30
N VAL A 95 -3.09 13.73 -0.69
CA VAL A 95 -2.94 12.89 -1.88
C VAL A 95 -2.34 13.69 -3.02
N TYR A 96 -1.33 13.13 -3.66
CA TYR A 96 -0.72 13.63 -4.89
C TYR A 96 -0.89 12.61 -6.00
N TYR A 97 -1.14 13.09 -7.21
CA TYR A 97 -1.19 12.24 -8.39
C TYR A 97 0.14 12.28 -9.14
N CYS A 98 0.66 11.10 -9.50
CA CYS A 98 1.92 10.99 -10.24
C CYS A 98 1.81 11.59 -11.65
N HIS A 99 2.89 12.21 -12.10
CA HIS A 99 3.03 12.56 -13.52
C HIS A 99 3.31 11.31 -14.36
N PRO A 100 2.82 11.24 -15.64
CA PRO A 100 2.88 10.02 -16.45
C PRO A 100 4.29 9.47 -16.76
N TYR A 101 5.35 10.22 -16.51
CA TYR A 101 6.72 9.90 -16.92
C TYR A 101 7.77 9.83 -15.80
N SER A 102 7.35 9.70 -14.55
CA SER A 102 8.30 9.60 -13.43
C SER A 102 8.94 8.20 -13.34
N SER A 103 10.02 8.00 -14.10
CA SER A 103 10.68 6.69 -14.27
C SER A 103 11.36 6.16 -12.99
N TRP A 104 11.81 7.03 -12.09
CA TRP A 104 12.48 6.65 -10.84
C TRP A 104 11.56 5.98 -9.82
N GLU A 105 10.29 6.23 -9.91
CA GLU A 105 9.29 5.59 -9.07
C GLU A 105 8.95 4.16 -9.53
N ARG A 106 9.18 3.84 -10.81
CA ARG A 106 8.86 2.53 -11.39
C ARG A 106 9.70 1.39 -10.82
N GLY A 107 11.00 1.62 -10.58
CA GLY A 107 11.93 0.58 -10.16
C GLY A 107 11.54 -0.10 -8.84
N THR A 108 11.09 0.66 -7.85
CA THR A 108 10.69 0.11 -6.54
C THR A 108 9.46 -0.78 -6.64
N ASN A 109 8.46 -0.32 -7.37
CA ASN A 109 7.22 -1.09 -7.54
C ASN A 109 7.45 -2.38 -8.35
N GLU A 110 8.34 -2.35 -9.34
CA GLU A 110 8.70 -3.54 -10.09
C GLU A 110 9.34 -4.60 -9.19
N VAL A 111 10.22 -4.22 -8.28
CA VAL A 111 10.83 -5.14 -7.31
C VAL A 111 9.77 -5.75 -6.40
N THR A 112 8.90 -4.94 -5.83
CA THR A 112 7.81 -5.40 -4.96
C THR A 112 6.86 -6.33 -5.70
N ASN A 113 6.45 -5.96 -6.90
CA ASN A 113 5.58 -6.79 -7.74
C ASN A 113 6.22 -8.14 -8.08
N LYS A 114 7.51 -8.15 -8.38
CA LYS A 114 8.26 -9.41 -8.58
C LYS A 114 8.25 -10.29 -7.33
N MET A 115 8.45 -9.71 -6.16
CA MET A 115 8.40 -10.46 -4.90
C MET A 115 7.00 -11.04 -4.65
N ILE A 116 5.95 -10.25 -4.86
CA ILE A 116 4.56 -10.73 -4.76
C ILE A 116 4.33 -11.89 -5.74
N ARG A 117 4.80 -11.76 -6.98
CA ARG A 117 4.62 -12.78 -8.03
C ARG A 117 5.39 -14.06 -7.77
N ARG A 118 6.41 -14.07 -6.93
CA ARG A 118 7.06 -15.31 -6.46
C ARG A 118 6.11 -16.13 -5.59
N LYS A 119 5.26 -15.49 -4.80
CA LYS A 119 4.29 -16.15 -3.92
C LYS A 119 2.93 -16.37 -4.59
N ILE A 120 2.53 -15.43 -5.45
CA ILE A 120 1.26 -15.46 -6.19
C ILE A 120 1.56 -15.27 -7.67
N PRO A 121 1.81 -16.34 -8.46
CA PRO A 121 2.12 -16.23 -9.88
C PRO A 121 1.00 -15.56 -10.68
N LYS A 122 1.35 -15.00 -11.83
CA LYS A 122 0.36 -14.47 -12.79
C LYS A 122 -0.65 -15.55 -13.15
N GLY A 123 -1.91 -15.15 -13.29
CA GLY A 123 -3.00 -16.06 -13.61
C GLY A 123 -3.61 -16.76 -12.39
N THR A 124 -3.12 -16.48 -11.18
CA THR A 124 -3.75 -16.96 -9.94
C THR A 124 -5.05 -16.21 -9.69
N ASN A 125 -6.08 -16.93 -9.26
CA ASN A 125 -7.32 -16.32 -8.81
C ASN A 125 -7.14 -15.82 -7.36
N PHE A 126 -7.20 -14.50 -7.15
CA PHE A 126 -7.05 -13.91 -5.82
C PHE A 126 -8.27 -14.12 -4.93
N ASP A 127 -9.43 -14.47 -5.51
CA ASP A 127 -10.64 -14.73 -4.74
C ASP A 127 -10.46 -15.94 -3.80
N ASP A 128 -9.59 -16.89 -4.18
CA ASP A 128 -9.28 -18.08 -3.39
C ASP A 128 -8.19 -17.84 -2.32
N ARG A 129 -7.60 -16.64 -2.28
CA ARG A 129 -6.55 -16.29 -1.30
C ARG A 129 -7.16 -15.68 -0.05
N THR A 130 -6.71 -16.13 1.12
CA THR A 130 -7.16 -15.61 2.39
C THR A 130 -6.42 -14.33 2.78
N GLU A 131 -7.00 -13.54 3.69
CA GLU A 131 -6.32 -12.36 4.24
C GLU A 131 -5.05 -12.75 5.00
N GLU A 132 -5.04 -13.91 5.67
CA GLU A 132 -3.87 -14.46 6.37
C GLU A 132 -2.73 -14.79 5.40
N GLU A 133 -3.04 -15.31 4.21
CA GLU A 133 -2.03 -15.55 3.16
C GLU A 133 -1.42 -14.24 2.67
N VAL A 134 -2.24 -13.20 2.48
CA VAL A 134 -1.77 -11.86 2.07
C VAL A 134 -0.90 -11.25 3.17
N GLU A 135 -1.28 -11.34 4.41
CA GLU A 135 -0.49 -10.89 5.56
C GLU A 135 0.85 -11.63 5.65
N SER A 136 0.85 -12.94 5.40
CA SER A 136 2.07 -13.73 5.36
C SER A 136 3.05 -13.25 4.28
N ILE A 137 2.54 -12.89 3.11
CA ILE A 137 3.34 -12.33 2.02
C ILE A 137 3.90 -10.96 2.39
N GLU A 138 3.08 -10.10 2.98
CA GLU A 138 3.49 -8.79 3.49
C GLU A 138 4.63 -8.93 4.49
N ASN A 139 4.49 -9.81 5.48
CA ASN A 139 5.51 -10.09 6.49
C ASN A 139 6.79 -10.63 5.88
N TRP A 140 6.69 -11.50 4.89
CA TRP A 140 7.86 -12.04 4.19
C TRP A 140 8.63 -10.94 3.45
N ILE A 141 7.94 -10.07 2.73
CA ILE A 141 8.55 -8.95 2.01
C ILE A 141 9.22 -7.98 2.98
N ASN A 142 8.53 -7.63 4.06
CA ASN A 142 9.03 -6.67 5.04
C ASN A 142 10.16 -7.24 5.91
N GLY A 143 10.22 -8.54 6.07
CA GLY A 143 11.29 -9.24 6.79
C GLY A 143 12.50 -9.59 5.93
N TYR A 144 12.46 -9.38 4.63
CA TYR A 144 13.53 -9.75 3.72
C TYR A 144 14.73 -8.78 3.83
N PRO A 145 15.95 -9.27 4.07
CA PRO A 145 17.14 -8.41 4.14
C PRO A 145 17.41 -7.70 2.81
N ARG A 146 17.66 -6.40 2.86
CA ARG A 146 17.90 -5.59 1.66
C ARG A 146 19.30 -4.99 1.65
N LYS A 147 20.01 -5.18 0.55
CA LYS A 147 21.36 -4.64 0.37
C LYS A 147 21.39 -3.11 0.49
N ILE A 148 20.38 -2.42 -0.04
CA ILE A 148 20.27 -0.94 0.05
C ILE A 148 20.13 -0.43 1.49
N HIS A 149 19.77 -1.30 2.44
CA HIS A 149 19.61 -0.98 3.86
C HIS A 149 20.71 -1.64 4.72
N GLY A 150 21.86 -1.95 4.15
CA GLY A 150 22.92 -2.65 4.87
C GLY A 150 22.48 -4.01 5.40
N TYR A 151 21.63 -4.72 4.65
CA TYR A 151 21.02 -6.03 4.98
C TYR A 151 19.98 -5.99 6.10
N HIS A 152 19.58 -4.82 6.58
CA HIS A 152 18.39 -4.68 7.42
C HIS A 152 17.12 -4.87 6.58
N SER A 153 16.05 -5.36 7.20
CA SER A 153 14.76 -5.48 6.55
C SER A 153 14.03 -4.14 6.51
N ALA A 154 13.10 -4.00 5.55
CA ALA A 154 12.24 -2.84 5.47
C ALA A 154 11.38 -2.69 6.74
N GLY A 155 10.88 -3.79 7.30
CA GLY A 155 10.08 -3.78 8.52
C GLY A 155 10.83 -3.26 9.73
N GLU A 156 12.09 -3.67 9.92
CA GLU A 156 12.92 -3.17 11.02
C GLU A 156 13.09 -1.65 10.95
N LEU A 157 13.41 -1.12 9.78
CA LEU A 157 13.61 0.31 9.59
C LEU A 157 12.31 1.10 9.75
N PHE A 158 11.20 0.54 9.28
CA PHE A 158 9.89 1.17 9.41
C PHE A 158 9.43 1.24 10.87
N GLU A 159 9.60 0.18 11.64
CA GLU A 159 9.31 0.17 13.09
C GLU A 159 10.11 1.25 13.83
N GLU A 160 11.38 1.41 13.49
CA GLU A 160 12.23 2.45 14.06
C GLU A 160 11.73 3.85 13.74
N GLU A 161 11.36 4.11 12.48
CA GLU A 161 10.77 5.39 12.07
C GLU A 161 9.46 5.69 12.81
N VAL A 162 8.59 4.69 12.96
CA VAL A 162 7.31 4.83 13.67
C VAL A 162 7.54 5.15 15.16
N LYS A 163 8.50 4.52 15.80
CA LYS A 163 8.87 4.82 17.19
C LYS A 163 9.32 6.26 17.38
N GLN A 164 10.02 6.83 16.42
CA GLN A 164 10.45 8.23 16.46
C GLN A 164 9.30 9.22 16.30
N LEU A 165 8.21 8.80 15.67
CA LEU A 165 7.01 9.64 15.47
C LEU A 165 6.03 9.58 16.65
N ALA A 166 6.17 8.58 17.50
CA ALA A 166 5.26 8.36 18.63
C ALA A 166 5.48 9.36 19.80
#